data_3ff663d54720e306cb71a2e8e70fec85
#
_entry.id   3ff663d54720e306cb71a2e8e70fec85
#
_cell.length_a   1.000
_cell.length_b   1.000
_cell.length_c   1.000
_cell.angle_alpha   90.00
_cell.angle_beta   90.00
_cell.angle_gamma   90.00
#
_symmetry.space_group_name_H-M   'P 1'
#
loop_
_entity.id
_entity.type
_entity.pdbx_description
1 polymer ?
#
loop_
_entity_poly.entity_id
_entity_poly.type
_entity_poly.pdbx_seq_one_letter_code
_entity_poly.pdbx_strand_id
1 'polypeptide(L)'
;MICFPLDNTPYEAKDMGTYLATRTRGVFSSDGNLAVTPGESGLSVSVSPGLAWLKWSDYWGTAALQEQALTLALDTADGALKRIDAIVCRLDKVNNRAEIVVKKGAPSSAPIVVPPVRDANYDELYIATVLIGAGVISISASAITDQRLNEEYCGLMRDGVTGIPTASLHAQAQQILTELTDALNAQIVRQSSEFDAWFEELKGKLGEDPATALQQQVDNLNAAVVGDAFQ
;
A
#
# COMPACT_ATOMS: atom_id res chain seq x y z
N MET A 1 -40.55 -0.22 19.74
CA MET A 1 -39.96 -0.88 18.55
C MET A 1 -40.39 -0.05 17.35
N ILE A 2 -39.45 0.41 16.54
CA ILE A 2 -39.73 1.13 15.29
C ILE A 2 -39.73 0.09 14.17
N CYS A 3 -40.75 0.13 13.31
CA CYS A 3 -40.89 -0.78 12.18
C CYS A 3 -41.05 0.04 10.89
N PHE A 4 -40.35 -0.33 9.83
CA PHE A 4 -40.45 0.25 8.49
C PHE A 4 -39.95 -0.77 7.45
N PRO A 5 -40.38 -0.66 6.19
CA PRO A 5 -41.41 0.26 5.68
C PRO A 5 -42.84 -0.14 6.12
N LEU A 6 -43.66 0.86 6.39
CA LEU A 6 -45.09 0.67 6.68
C LEU A 6 -45.91 1.68 5.84
N ASP A 7 -47.11 1.29 5.37
CA ASP A 7 -47.99 2.18 4.63
C ASP A 7 -48.44 3.37 5.50
N ASN A 8 -48.58 4.53 4.89
CA ASN A 8 -49.04 5.78 5.51
C ASN A 8 -48.23 6.26 6.71
N THR A 9 -46.94 5.89 6.78
CA THR A 9 -46.02 6.32 7.83
C THR A 9 -44.98 7.27 7.25
N PRO A 10 -44.76 8.48 7.79
CA PRO A 10 -43.67 9.34 7.38
C PRO A 10 -42.31 8.73 7.80
N TYR A 11 -41.30 8.85 6.96
CA TYR A 11 -39.94 8.37 7.21
C TYR A 11 -38.95 9.51 7.31
N GLU A 12 -38.01 9.36 8.23
CA GLU A 12 -36.86 10.24 8.38
C GLU A 12 -35.63 9.65 7.71
N ALA A 13 -34.60 10.46 7.51
CA ALA A 13 -33.30 10.01 6.99
C ALA A 13 -32.70 8.86 7.82
N LYS A 14 -32.93 8.89 9.13
CA LYS A 14 -32.51 7.84 10.05
C LYS A 14 -33.14 6.48 9.72
N ASP A 15 -34.40 6.44 9.31
CA ASP A 15 -35.08 5.19 8.98
C ASP A 15 -34.43 4.53 7.75
N MET A 16 -34.13 5.32 6.71
CA MET A 16 -33.39 4.85 5.56
C MET A 16 -31.97 4.38 5.92
N GLY A 17 -31.27 5.15 6.73
CA GLY A 17 -29.95 4.78 7.22
C GLY A 17 -29.95 3.52 8.09
N THR A 18 -31.03 3.28 8.86
CA THR A 18 -31.22 2.07 9.68
C THR A 18 -31.49 0.84 8.81
N TYR A 19 -32.27 0.99 7.73
CA TYR A 19 -32.48 -0.09 6.76
C TYR A 19 -31.17 -0.64 6.17
N LEU A 20 -30.18 0.23 6.03
CA LEU A 20 -28.85 -0.08 5.50
C LEU A 20 -27.79 -0.25 6.61
N ALA A 21 -28.19 -0.36 7.88
CA ALA A 21 -27.28 -0.40 9.03
C ALA A 21 -26.37 -1.63 9.06
N THR A 22 -26.76 -2.72 8.38
CA THR A 22 -25.94 -3.93 8.23
C THR A 22 -24.66 -3.69 7.44
N ARG A 23 -24.59 -2.60 6.68
CA ARG A 23 -23.39 -2.25 5.90
C ARG A 23 -22.22 -1.89 6.80
N THR A 24 -21.06 -2.43 6.45
CA THR A 24 -19.80 -2.02 7.09
C THR A 24 -19.38 -0.62 6.62
N ARG A 25 -18.58 0.09 7.45
CA ARG A 25 -17.88 1.31 6.99
C ARG A 25 -16.98 0.97 5.81
N GLY A 26 -16.74 1.94 4.96
CA GLY A 26 -15.74 1.79 3.93
C GLY A 26 -16.13 2.45 2.62
N VAL A 27 -15.22 2.38 1.67
CA VAL A 27 -15.47 2.83 0.30
C VAL A 27 -16.24 1.78 -0.48
N PHE A 28 -16.96 2.21 -1.53
CA PHE A 28 -17.78 1.31 -2.35
C PHE A 28 -16.93 0.28 -3.11
N SER A 29 -15.76 0.70 -3.60
CA SER A 29 -14.83 -0.12 -4.38
C SER A 29 -13.41 0.39 -4.19
N SER A 30 -12.42 -0.45 -4.41
CA SER A 30 -11.02 -0.03 -4.54
C SER A 30 -10.64 0.39 -5.96
N ASP A 31 -11.50 0.12 -6.95
CA ASP A 31 -11.24 0.40 -8.35
C ASP A 31 -11.61 1.86 -8.70
N GLY A 32 -10.65 2.76 -8.54
CA GLY A 32 -10.78 4.18 -8.83
C GLY A 32 -11.64 4.99 -7.86
N ASN A 33 -12.49 4.38 -7.05
CA ASN A 33 -13.42 5.04 -6.15
C ASN A 33 -12.70 5.71 -4.98
N LEU A 34 -12.77 7.04 -4.88
CA LEU A 34 -12.06 7.86 -3.89
C LEU A 34 -10.54 7.61 -3.87
N ALA A 35 -9.96 7.29 -5.02
CA ALA A 35 -8.52 7.10 -5.15
C ALA A 35 -7.80 8.44 -4.98
N VAL A 36 -6.67 8.41 -4.27
CA VAL A 36 -5.84 9.61 -4.04
C VAL A 36 -4.60 9.52 -4.91
N THR A 37 -4.37 10.57 -5.67
CA THR A 37 -3.21 10.72 -6.56
C THR A 37 -2.50 12.05 -6.30
N PRO A 38 -1.23 12.22 -6.70
CA PRO A 38 -0.59 13.52 -6.65
C PRO A 38 -1.42 14.57 -7.39
N GLY A 39 -1.49 15.77 -6.84
CA GLY A 39 -2.10 16.91 -7.51
C GLY A 39 -1.23 17.43 -8.67
N GLU A 40 -1.82 18.26 -9.52
CA GLU A 40 -1.13 18.79 -10.71
C GLU A 40 0.04 19.70 -10.38
N SER A 41 0.04 20.34 -9.22
CA SER A 41 1.09 21.29 -8.84
C SER A 41 1.26 21.40 -7.32
N GLY A 42 2.50 21.61 -6.89
CA GLY A 42 2.85 21.92 -5.51
C GLY A 42 2.54 20.78 -4.52
N LEU A 43 2.34 21.16 -3.27
CA LEU A 43 1.91 20.24 -2.20
C LEU A 43 0.39 20.08 -2.25
N SER A 44 -0.08 19.23 -3.16
CA SER A 44 -1.49 18.94 -3.31
C SER A 44 -1.72 17.48 -3.69
N VAL A 45 -2.92 17.00 -3.43
CA VAL A 45 -3.41 15.70 -3.86
C VAL A 45 -4.77 15.85 -4.53
N SER A 46 -5.08 14.95 -5.45
CA SER A 46 -6.38 14.86 -6.10
C SER A 46 -7.10 13.59 -5.62
N VAL A 47 -8.35 13.73 -5.23
CA VAL A 47 -9.24 12.63 -4.85
C VAL A 47 -10.23 12.41 -5.98
N SER A 48 -10.31 11.19 -6.51
CA SER A 48 -11.26 10.86 -7.57
C SER A 48 -12.70 10.83 -7.08
N PRO A 49 -13.69 10.94 -7.97
CA PRO A 49 -15.10 10.70 -7.62
C PRO A 49 -15.30 9.35 -6.96
N GLY A 50 -16.31 9.25 -6.10
CA GLY A 50 -16.61 7.99 -5.46
C GLY A 50 -17.59 8.08 -4.31
N LEU A 51 -17.87 6.92 -3.73
CA LEU A 51 -18.87 6.71 -2.69
C LEU A 51 -18.27 6.00 -1.49
N ALA A 52 -18.60 6.47 -0.29
CA ALA A 52 -18.27 5.81 0.97
C ALA A 52 -19.52 5.64 1.85
N TRP A 53 -19.50 4.65 2.73
CA TRP A 53 -20.49 4.46 3.77
C TRP A 53 -19.87 4.79 5.13
N LEU A 54 -20.49 5.74 5.83
CA LEU A 54 -20.10 6.22 7.14
C LEU A 54 -21.20 5.91 8.16
N LYS A 55 -20.83 5.69 9.41
CA LYS A 55 -21.76 5.32 10.46
C LYS A 55 -22.06 6.48 11.40
N TRP A 56 -23.33 6.76 11.61
CA TRP A 56 -23.80 7.62 12.68
C TRP A 56 -23.75 6.90 14.03
N SER A 57 -24.17 5.66 14.04
CA SER A 57 -24.15 4.76 15.20
C SER A 57 -24.04 3.31 14.71
N ASP A 58 -24.11 2.36 15.63
CA ASP A 58 -24.17 0.92 15.26
C ASP A 58 -25.43 0.56 14.49
N TYR A 59 -26.49 1.36 14.59
CA TYR A 59 -27.81 1.05 14.06
C TYR A 59 -28.19 1.85 12.83
N TRP A 60 -27.38 2.81 12.38
CA TRP A 60 -27.63 3.55 11.15
C TRP A 60 -26.40 4.25 10.62
N GLY A 61 -26.41 4.52 9.32
CA GLY A 61 -25.32 5.20 8.62
C GLY A 61 -25.81 5.98 7.41
N THR A 62 -24.88 6.59 6.70
CA THR A 62 -25.15 7.40 5.52
C THR A 62 -24.14 7.17 4.42
N ALA A 63 -24.58 7.32 3.17
CA ALA A 63 -23.70 7.35 2.01
C ALA A 63 -23.16 8.77 1.82
N ALA A 64 -21.84 8.88 1.63
CA ALA A 64 -21.16 10.11 1.25
C ALA A 64 -20.68 9.97 -0.19
N LEU A 65 -21.21 10.80 -1.09
CA LEU A 65 -20.91 10.79 -2.51
C LEU A 65 -20.07 12.02 -2.86
N GLN A 66 -18.89 11.79 -3.44
CA GLN A 66 -18.08 12.81 -4.11
C GLN A 66 -18.27 12.65 -5.61
N GLU A 67 -18.99 13.60 -6.24
CA GLU A 67 -19.36 13.50 -7.67
C GLU A 67 -18.24 13.87 -8.62
N GLN A 68 -17.36 14.78 -8.20
CA GLN A 68 -16.28 15.30 -9.04
C GLN A 68 -14.94 15.11 -8.35
N ALA A 69 -13.87 15.13 -9.14
CA ALA A 69 -12.52 15.11 -8.57
C ALA A 69 -12.32 16.33 -7.67
N LEU A 70 -11.71 16.10 -6.50
CA LEU A 70 -11.44 17.12 -5.48
C LEU A 70 -9.94 17.28 -5.30
N THR A 71 -9.44 18.50 -5.52
CA THR A 71 -8.03 18.82 -5.21
C THR A 71 -7.94 19.39 -3.79
N LEU A 72 -7.05 18.80 -2.99
CA LEU A 72 -6.76 19.23 -1.62
C LEU A 72 -5.32 19.74 -1.53
N ALA A 73 -5.18 20.96 -1.02
CA ALA A 73 -3.86 21.51 -0.70
C ALA A 73 -3.37 20.93 0.64
N LEU A 74 -2.09 20.59 0.68
CA LEU A 74 -1.39 20.18 1.88
C LEU A 74 -0.56 21.35 2.39
N ASP A 75 -0.42 21.45 3.71
CA ASP A 75 0.40 22.47 4.32
C ASP A 75 1.87 22.35 3.92
N THR A 76 2.59 23.46 3.91
CA THR A 76 4.02 23.54 3.64
C THR A 76 4.80 22.50 4.45
N ALA A 77 5.77 21.85 3.80
CA ALA A 77 6.66 20.91 4.46
C ALA A 77 7.55 21.63 5.50
N ASP A 78 7.84 20.94 6.59
CA ASP A 78 8.85 21.36 7.53
C ASP A 78 10.24 21.24 6.87
N GLY A 79 11.17 22.16 7.16
CA GLY A 79 12.50 22.15 6.55
C GLY A 79 13.43 21.01 7.02
N ALA A 80 13.15 20.41 8.18
CA ALA A 80 14.03 19.41 8.82
C ALA A 80 13.31 18.08 9.15
N LEU A 81 12.03 18.13 9.43
CA LEU A 81 11.24 16.98 9.91
C LEU A 81 10.23 16.51 8.88
N LYS A 82 9.93 15.22 8.93
CA LYS A 82 8.88 14.59 8.13
C LYS A 82 7.55 14.62 8.89
N ARG A 83 6.43 14.52 8.18
CA ARG A 83 5.12 14.24 8.79
C ARG A 83 4.30 13.32 7.90
N ILE A 84 3.26 12.72 8.45
CA ILE A 84 2.28 11.92 7.70
C ILE A 84 0.93 12.60 7.85
N ASP A 85 0.40 13.12 6.75
CA ASP A 85 -0.96 13.66 6.69
C ASP A 85 -1.92 12.57 6.24
N ALA A 86 -3.16 12.57 6.75
CA ALA A 86 -4.21 11.66 6.31
C ALA A 86 -5.24 12.39 5.44
N ILE A 87 -5.65 11.76 4.35
CA ILE A 87 -6.78 12.19 3.52
C ILE A 87 -8.00 11.43 4.02
N VAL A 88 -8.96 12.17 4.55
CA VAL A 88 -10.02 11.65 5.40
C VAL A 88 -11.38 11.94 4.78
N CYS A 89 -12.18 10.90 4.54
CA CYS A 89 -13.61 11.04 4.35
C CYS A 89 -14.26 11.04 5.74
N ARG A 90 -14.85 12.15 6.14
CA ARG A 90 -15.36 12.40 7.49
C ARG A 90 -16.86 12.67 7.45
N LEU A 91 -17.58 12.02 8.33
CA LEU A 91 -18.92 12.40 8.73
C LEU A 91 -18.81 13.29 9.97
N ASP A 92 -19.16 14.56 9.83
CA ASP A 92 -19.32 15.49 10.92
C ASP A 92 -20.77 15.41 11.44
N LYS A 93 -20.95 14.69 12.52
CA LYS A 93 -22.26 14.43 13.12
C LYS A 93 -22.85 15.67 13.79
N VAL A 94 -21.99 16.58 14.24
CA VAL A 94 -22.42 17.83 14.88
C VAL A 94 -23.01 18.78 13.85
N ASN A 95 -22.35 18.92 12.70
CA ASN A 95 -22.78 19.82 11.62
C ASN A 95 -23.63 19.11 10.55
N ASN A 96 -23.94 17.83 10.73
CA ASN A 96 -24.77 17.02 9.83
C ASN A 96 -24.30 17.06 8.38
N ARG A 97 -22.99 16.83 8.15
CA ARG A 97 -22.40 16.84 6.81
C ARG A 97 -21.27 15.82 6.67
N ALA A 98 -21.07 15.38 5.44
CA ALA A 98 -19.88 14.62 5.06
C ALA A 98 -18.93 15.52 4.26
N GLU A 99 -17.63 15.32 4.44
CA GLU A 99 -16.59 16.10 3.75
C GLU A 99 -15.32 15.27 3.56
N ILE A 100 -14.50 15.64 2.58
CA ILE A 100 -13.14 15.09 2.44
C ILE A 100 -12.16 16.18 2.89
N VAL A 101 -11.34 15.85 3.88
CA VAL A 101 -10.44 16.83 4.52
C VAL A 101 -9.03 16.24 4.68
N VAL A 102 -8.07 17.13 4.84
CA VAL A 102 -6.70 16.78 5.23
C VAL A 102 -6.58 16.84 6.75
N LYS A 103 -6.19 15.73 7.37
CA LYS A 103 -5.81 15.68 8.78
C LYS A 103 -4.30 15.72 8.88
N LYS A 104 -3.78 16.87 9.25
CA LYS A 104 -2.34 17.12 9.33
C LYS A 104 -1.70 16.33 10.46
N GLY A 105 -0.61 15.65 10.14
CA GLY A 105 0.23 14.99 11.14
C GLY A 105 1.22 15.93 11.83
N ALA A 106 1.78 15.49 12.94
CA ALA A 106 2.83 16.22 13.64
C ALA A 106 4.20 15.95 12.99
N PRO A 107 5.02 16.99 12.72
CA PRO A 107 6.38 16.82 12.27
C PRO A 107 7.23 16.06 13.30
N SER A 108 7.97 15.05 12.83
CA SER A 108 8.81 14.18 13.69
C SER A 108 9.92 13.53 12.86
N SER A 109 10.99 13.09 13.51
CA SER A 109 12.01 12.23 12.88
C SER A 109 11.48 10.85 12.51
N ALA A 110 10.47 10.35 13.28
CA ALA A 110 9.74 9.12 13.04
C ALA A 110 8.22 9.41 13.13
N PRO A 111 7.61 9.99 12.08
CA PRO A 111 6.20 10.37 12.11
C PRO A 111 5.31 9.12 12.15
N ILE A 112 4.25 9.18 12.92
CA ILE A 112 3.22 8.15 13.03
C ILE A 112 1.88 8.66 12.48
N VAL A 113 1.07 7.75 11.98
CA VAL A 113 -0.30 8.06 11.57
C VAL A 113 -1.17 8.18 12.82
N VAL A 114 -1.88 9.31 12.95
CA VAL A 114 -2.88 9.47 14.02
C VAL A 114 -4.10 8.60 13.67
N PRO A 115 -4.64 7.79 14.59
CA PRO A 115 -5.80 6.94 14.30
C PRO A 115 -7.04 7.73 13.84
N PRO A 116 -7.95 7.14 13.05
CA PRO A 116 -9.22 7.76 12.70
C PRO A 116 -10.10 7.95 13.95
N VAL A 117 -10.78 9.07 14.00
CA VAL A 117 -11.75 9.37 15.08
C VAL A 117 -13.10 8.74 14.73
N ARG A 118 -13.62 7.93 15.64
CA ARG A 118 -14.92 7.24 15.50
C ARG A 118 -15.67 7.35 16.84
N ASP A 119 -16.26 8.51 17.06
CA ASP A 119 -16.89 8.86 18.33
C ASP A 119 -18.31 9.47 18.13
N ALA A 120 -18.81 10.19 19.14
CA ALA A 120 -20.11 10.84 19.08
C ALA A 120 -20.16 12.01 18.08
N ASN A 121 -19.00 12.61 17.77
CA ASN A 121 -18.91 13.81 16.92
C ASN A 121 -18.54 13.49 15.48
N TYR A 122 -17.68 12.48 15.28
CA TYR A 122 -17.12 12.15 13.97
C TYR A 122 -17.17 10.66 13.69
N ASP A 123 -17.24 10.32 12.40
CA ASP A 123 -16.88 9.00 11.87
C ASP A 123 -15.91 9.20 10.69
N GLU A 124 -14.67 8.76 10.85
CA GLU A 124 -13.58 8.99 9.90
C GLU A 124 -13.16 7.72 9.19
N LEU A 125 -12.98 7.84 7.86
CA LEU A 125 -12.33 6.84 7.00
C LEU A 125 -11.10 7.48 6.37
N TYR A 126 -9.92 6.89 6.59
CA TYR A 126 -8.70 7.32 5.93
C TYR A 126 -8.59 6.64 4.57
N ILE A 127 -8.82 7.38 3.50
CA ILE A 127 -8.71 6.86 2.13
C ILE A 127 -7.27 6.75 1.67
N ALA A 128 -6.39 7.63 2.17
CA ALA A 128 -4.95 7.54 1.97
C ALA A 128 -4.18 8.22 3.10
N THR A 129 -2.89 7.88 3.23
CA THR A 129 -1.92 8.65 4.01
C THR A 129 -0.82 9.17 3.09
N VAL A 130 -0.29 10.34 3.39
CA VAL A 130 0.71 11.04 2.59
C VAL A 130 1.92 11.35 3.43
N LEU A 131 3.07 10.76 3.09
CA LEU A 131 4.35 11.07 3.73
C LEU A 131 4.91 12.35 3.12
N ILE A 132 4.99 13.41 3.92
CA ILE A 132 5.59 14.67 3.53
C ILE A 132 7.01 14.71 4.08
N GLY A 133 7.98 14.61 3.17
CA GLY A 133 9.41 14.71 3.50
C GLY A 133 9.81 16.12 3.92
N ALA A 134 10.98 16.26 4.54
CA ALA A 134 11.54 17.57 4.88
C ALA A 134 11.82 18.37 3.61
N GLY A 135 11.39 19.63 3.58
CA GLY A 135 11.68 20.56 2.49
C GLY A 135 11.11 20.23 1.13
N VAL A 136 10.22 19.23 1.01
CA VAL A 136 9.59 18.89 -0.28
C VAL A 136 8.62 19.98 -0.73
N ILE A 137 8.54 20.19 -2.03
CA ILE A 137 7.68 21.22 -2.67
C ILE A 137 6.57 20.60 -3.54
N SER A 138 6.57 19.28 -3.71
CA SER A 138 5.55 18.54 -4.46
C SER A 138 5.39 17.13 -3.91
N ILE A 139 4.26 16.50 -4.21
CA ILE A 139 3.95 15.13 -3.78
C ILE A 139 4.21 14.17 -4.93
N SER A 140 4.95 13.09 -4.68
CA SER A 140 5.12 11.98 -5.61
C SER A 140 4.10 10.86 -5.33
N ALA A 141 3.83 10.01 -6.31
CA ALA A 141 2.95 8.85 -6.12
C ALA A 141 3.47 7.90 -5.03
N SER A 142 4.78 7.75 -4.89
CA SER A 142 5.40 6.91 -3.85
C SER A 142 5.25 7.45 -2.43
N ALA A 143 4.91 8.73 -2.28
CA ALA A 143 4.62 9.33 -0.97
C ALA A 143 3.19 9.06 -0.49
N ILE A 144 2.31 8.57 -1.36
CA ILE A 144 0.91 8.30 -1.06
C ILE A 144 0.75 6.80 -0.79
N THR A 145 0.22 6.45 0.37
CA THR A 145 -0.15 5.09 0.72
C THR A 145 -1.66 4.97 0.72
N ASP A 146 -2.21 4.12 -0.14
CA ASP A 146 -3.63 3.83 -0.21
C ASP A 146 -4.07 3.05 1.04
N GLN A 147 -5.10 3.55 1.73
CA GLN A 147 -5.65 2.94 2.95
C GLN A 147 -7.04 2.34 2.74
N ARG A 148 -7.57 2.38 1.53
CA ARG A 148 -8.95 1.95 1.25
C ARG A 148 -9.21 0.47 1.52
N LEU A 149 -8.20 -0.39 1.35
CA LEU A 149 -8.29 -1.81 1.68
C LEU A 149 -7.94 -2.14 3.13
N ASN A 150 -7.41 -1.19 3.88
CA ASN A 150 -7.05 -1.38 5.28
C ASN A 150 -8.28 -1.18 6.17
N GLU A 151 -8.79 -2.24 6.77
CA GLU A 151 -10.02 -2.21 7.59
C GLU A 151 -9.87 -1.41 8.89
N GLU A 152 -8.65 -1.21 9.38
CA GLU A 152 -8.41 -0.35 10.54
C GLU A 152 -8.67 1.12 10.21
N TYR A 153 -8.26 1.55 9.02
CA TYR A 153 -8.36 2.94 8.58
C TYR A 153 -9.61 3.23 7.75
N CYS A 154 -9.97 2.35 6.83
CA CYS A 154 -11.07 2.54 5.90
C CYS A 154 -11.89 1.26 5.72
N GLY A 155 -11.42 0.34 4.90
CA GLY A 155 -12.12 -0.88 4.51
C GLY A 155 -13.03 -0.69 3.28
N LEU A 156 -13.54 -1.81 2.79
CA LEU A 156 -14.58 -1.84 1.76
C LEU A 156 -15.96 -1.93 2.38
N MET A 157 -16.90 -1.17 1.85
CA MET A 157 -18.31 -1.27 2.19
C MET A 157 -18.86 -2.62 1.72
N ARG A 158 -19.44 -3.37 2.63
CA ARG A 158 -20.08 -4.66 2.34
C ARG A 158 -21.31 -4.85 3.21
N ASP A 159 -22.22 -5.70 2.76
CA ASP A 159 -23.36 -6.08 3.57
C ASP A 159 -22.91 -7.01 4.70
N GLY A 160 -23.12 -6.60 5.95
CA GLY A 160 -22.60 -7.31 7.12
C GLY A 160 -23.24 -8.68 7.37
N VAL A 161 -24.40 -8.96 6.75
CA VAL A 161 -25.12 -10.23 6.93
C VAL A 161 -24.47 -11.38 6.15
N THR A 162 -23.90 -11.08 4.98
CA THR A 162 -23.30 -12.08 4.09
C THR A 162 -21.91 -11.65 3.60
N GLY A 163 -21.27 -10.75 4.34
CA GLY A 163 -20.01 -10.16 3.93
C GLY A 163 -18.92 -11.21 3.68
N ILE A 164 -18.31 -11.17 2.53
CA ILE A 164 -17.07 -11.90 2.25
C ILE A 164 -16.04 -11.40 3.26
N PRO A 165 -15.31 -12.27 3.97
CA PRO A 165 -14.28 -11.84 4.93
C PRO A 165 -13.06 -11.27 4.18
N THR A 166 -13.19 -10.04 3.68
CA THR A 166 -12.14 -9.37 2.88
C THR A 166 -10.85 -9.21 3.67
N ALA A 167 -10.92 -9.01 4.99
CA ALA A 167 -9.74 -9.00 5.85
C ALA A 167 -8.96 -10.31 5.79
N SER A 168 -9.66 -11.44 5.85
CA SER A 168 -9.06 -12.77 5.74
C SER A 168 -8.45 -13.00 4.35
N LEU A 169 -9.17 -12.59 3.29
CA LEU A 169 -8.66 -12.69 1.92
C LEU A 169 -7.41 -11.79 1.71
N HIS A 170 -7.45 -10.58 2.26
CA HIS A 170 -6.31 -9.67 2.18
C HIS A 170 -5.10 -10.21 2.95
N ALA A 171 -5.31 -10.74 4.17
CA ALA A 171 -4.26 -11.38 4.95
C ALA A 171 -3.65 -12.59 4.23
N GLN A 172 -4.47 -13.43 3.60
CA GLN A 172 -4.00 -14.56 2.78
C GLN A 172 -3.21 -14.09 1.55
N ALA A 173 -3.69 -13.05 0.86
CA ALA A 173 -2.97 -12.48 -0.28
C ALA A 173 -1.61 -11.90 0.14
N GLN A 174 -1.54 -11.19 1.26
CA GLN A 174 -0.28 -10.67 1.81
C GLN A 174 0.67 -11.80 2.22
N GLN A 175 0.15 -12.87 2.83
CA GLN A 175 0.96 -14.02 3.19
C GLN A 175 1.56 -14.67 1.94
N ILE A 176 0.77 -14.90 0.90
CA ILE A 176 1.25 -15.46 -0.38
C ILE A 176 2.33 -14.57 -1.01
N LEU A 177 2.12 -13.25 -1.00
CA LEU A 177 3.12 -12.29 -1.52
C LEU A 177 4.43 -12.35 -0.72
N THR A 178 4.34 -12.46 0.60
CA THR A 178 5.53 -12.59 1.46
C THR A 178 6.26 -13.89 1.17
N GLU A 179 5.54 -15.03 1.14
CA GLU A 179 6.11 -16.34 0.83
C GLU A 179 6.77 -16.37 -0.57
N LEU A 180 6.14 -15.73 -1.57
CA LEU A 180 6.69 -15.62 -2.91
C LEU A 180 7.95 -14.76 -2.94
N THR A 181 7.94 -13.64 -2.22
CA THR A 181 9.11 -12.74 -2.11
C THR A 181 10.28 -13.43 -1.43
N ASP A 182 10.03 -14.17 -0.36
CA ASP A 182 11.05 -14.93 0.35
C ASP A 182 11.62 -16.07 -0.52
N ALA A 183 10.76 -16.77 -1.25
CA ALA A 183 11.18 -17.81 -2.19
C ALA A 183 12.04 -17.24 -3.34
N LEU A 184 11.66 -16.08 -3.90
CA LEU A 184 12.45 -15.38 -4.92
C LEU A 184 13.81 -14.95 -4.38
N ASN A 185 13.85 -14.34 -3.19
CA ASN A 185 15.10 -13.93 -2.56
C ASN A 185 16.02 -15.12 -2.28
N ALA A 186 15.48 -16.24 -1.80
CA ALA A 186 16.23 -17.46 -1.58
C ALA A 186 16.76 -18.05 -2.90
N GLN A 187 16.02 -17.93 -4.00
CA GLN A 187 16.47 -18.34 -5.32
C GLN A 187 17.59 -17.44 -5.85
N ILE A 188 17.46 -16.11 -5.70
CA ILE A 188 18.50 -15.15 -6.08
C ILE A 188 19.80 -15.43 -5.32
N VAL A 189 19.73 -15.66 -4.01
CA VAL A 189 20.90 -15.97 -3.19
C VAL A 189 21.57 -17.26 -3.66
N ARG A 190 20.79 -18.31 -3.95
CA ARG A 190 21.34 -19.57 -4.51
C ARG A 190 22.03 -19.35 -5.85
N GLN A 191 21.37 -18.67 -6.79
CA GLN A 191 21.93 -18.39 -8.11
C GLN A 191 23.20 -17.56 -8.03
N SER A 192 23.22 -16.56 -7.14
CA SER A 192 24.42 -15.75 -6.88
C SER A 192 25.57 -16.62 -6.34
N SER A 193 25.29 -17.49 -5.37
CA SER A 193 26.28 -18.39 -4.79
C SER A 193 26.81 -19.42 -5.79
N GLU A 194 25.92 -19.98 -6.63
CA GLU A 194 26.31 -20.91 -7.70
C GLU A 194 27.15 -20.20 -8.77
N PHE A 195 26.78 -18.96 -9.13
CA PHE A 195 27.55 -18.15 -10.06
C PHE A 195 28.93 -17.79 -9.49
N ASP A 196 29.02 -17.38 -8.23
CA ASP A 196 30.28 -17.06 -7.56
C ASP A 196 31.19 -18.29 -7.50
N ALA A 197 30.66 -19.47 -7.17
CA ALA A 197 31.39 -20.72 -7.15
C ALA A 197 31.90 -21.09 -8.54
N TRP A 198 31.05 -21.00 -9.58
CA TRP A 198 31.44 -21.24 -10.96
C TRP A 198 32.50 -20.24 -11.45
N PHE A 199 32.33 -18.94 -11.06
CA PHE A 199 33.30 -17.91 -11.45
C PHE A 199 34.67 -18.12 -10.79
N GLU A 200 34.72 -18.52 -9.50
CA GLU A 200 35.98 -18.84 -8.84
C GLU A 200 36.62 -20.13 -9.43
N GLU A 201 35.84 -21.15 -9.83
CA GLU A 201 36.36 -22.31 -10.54
C GLU A 201 36.94 -21.90 -11.90
N LEU A 202 36.24 -21.06 -12.66
CA LEU A 202 36.69 -20.53 -13.95
C LEU A 202 37.99 -19.72 -13.79
N LYS A 203 38.04 -18.87 -12.78
CA LYS A 203 39.21 -18.05 -12.44
C LYS A 203 40.41 -18.92 -12.02
N GLY A 204 40.17 -20.01 -11.27
CA GLY A 204 41.19 -20.99 -10.94
C GLY A 204 41.75 -21.69 -12.20
N LYS A 205 40.88 -22.03 -13.13
CA LYS A 205 41.31 -22.63 -14.44
C LYS A 205 42.00 -21.62 -15.37
N LEU A 206 41.65 -20.35 -15.33
CA LEU A 206 42.29 -19.28 -16.07
C LEU A 206 43.57 -18.74 -15.39
N GLY A 207 43.71 -18.96 -14.09
CA GLY A 207 44.89 -18.58 -13.31
C GLY A 207 46.08 -19.49 -13.50
N GLU A 208 45.87 -20.71 -14.02
CA GLU A 208 46.94 -21.50 -14.64
C GLU A 208 47.18 -20.87 -16.00
N ASP A 209 48.21 -20.08 -16.12
CA ASP A 209 48.64 -19.46 -17.39
C ASP A 209 48.57 -20.52 -18.49
N PRO A 210 47.69 -20.38 -19.52
CA PRO A 210 47.56 -21.36 -20.60
C PRO A 210 48.89 -21.58 -21.33
N ALA A 211 49.78 -20.58 -21.31
CA ALA A 211 51.13 -20.66 -21.84
C ALA A 211 52.02 -21.61 -20.98
N THR A 212 51.88 -21.55 -19.65
CA THR A 212 52.62 -22.44 -18.75
C THR A 212 52.14 -23.90 -18.85
N ALA A 213 50.82 -24.10 -18.97
CA ALA A 213 50.24 -25.44 -19.17
C ALA A 213 50.63 -26.04 -20.54
N LEU A 214 50.63 -25.21 -21.62
CA LEU A 214 51.13 -25.63 -22.92
C LEU A 214 52.62 -25.91 -22.91
N GLN A 215 53.42 -25.07 -22.24
CA GLN A 215 54.84 -25.27 -22.11
C GLN A 215 55.15 -26.61 -21.40
N GLN A 216 54.43 -26.89 -20.31
CA GLN A 216 54.56 -28.16 -19.58
C GLN A 216 54.19 -29.38 -20.44
N GLN A 217 53.14 -29.27 -21.29
CA GLN A 217 52.79 -30.30 -22.26
C GLN A 217 53.84 -30.48 -23.32
N VAL A 218 54.43 -29.38 -23.85
CA VAL A 218 55.52 -29.40 -24.81
C VAL A 218 56.77 -30.02 -24.18
N ASP A 219 57.12 -29.68 -22.97
CA ASP A 219 58.24 -30.22 -22.25
C ASP A 219 58.09 -31.75 -21.98
N ASN A 220 56.88 -32.19 -21.61
CA ASN A 220 56.55 -33.58 -21.43
C ASN A 220 56.62 -34.39 -22.77
N LEU A 221 56.15 -33.78 -23.86
CA LEU A 221 56.28 -34.38 -25.20
C LEU A 221 57.74 -34.47 -25.65
N ASN A 222 58.53 -33.43 -25.41
CA ASN A 222 59.94 -33.43 -25.73
C ASN A 222 60.71 -34.50 -24.91
N ALA A 223 60.38 -34.63 -23.61
CA ALA A 223 60.98 -35.65 -22.75
C ALA A 223 60.64 -37.07 -23.21
N ALA A 224 59.38 -37.29 -23.68
CA ALA A 224 58.98 -38.58 -24.23
C ALA A 224 59.70 -38.89 -25.55
N VAL A 225 59.84 -37.92 -26.45
CA VAL A 225 60.52 -38.10 -27.75
C VAL A 225 62.02 -38.30 -27.59
N VAL A 226 62.66 -37.60 -26.63
CA VAL A 226 64.11 -37.78 -26.40
C VAL A 226 64.37 -39.06 -25.62
N GLY A 227 63.43 -39.53 -24.79
CA GLY A 227 63.54 -40.83 -24.09
C GLY A 227 63.49 -42.05 -25.01
N ASP A 228 62.75 -42.00 -26.14
CA ASP A 228 62.68 -43.06 -27.14
C ASP A 228 63.84 -43.06 -28.14
N ALA A 229 64.63 -42.00 -28.19
CA ALA A 229 65.73 -41.89 -29.15
C ALA A 229 67.06 -42.50 -28.64
N PHE A 230 67.08 -43.04 -27.41
CA PHE A 230 68.26 -43.64 -26.80
C PHE A 230 68.07 -45.11 -26.29
N GLN A 231 67.12 -45.86 -26.88
CA GLN A 231 67.07 -47.34 -26.70
C GLN A 231 67.48 -48.09 -27.94
#